data_ba7bf2a1e4a5ce046565b476008d3841
#
_entry.id   ba7bf2a1e4a5ce046565b476008d3841
#
_cell.length_a   1.000
_cell.length_b   1.000
_cell.length_c   1.000
_cell.angle_alpha   90.00
_cell.angle_beta   90.00
_cell.angle_gamma   90.00
#
_symmetry.space_group_name_H-M   'P 1'
#
loop_
_entity.id
_entity.type
_entity.pdbx_description
1 polymer ?
#
loop_
_entity_poly.entity_id
_entity_poly.type
_entity_poly.pdbx_seq_one_letter_code
_entity_poly.pdbx_strand_id
1 'polypeptide(L)'
;MAKAHIDAGICGMHTDVEATAQDNYMVELNITSTCPSIQKLANEIPEVDAMGHLSFRRGMPEIIAKAPEYCAHPACPVPAGIIKAVEVAAG
;
A
#
# COMPACT_ATOMS: atom_id res chain seq x y z
N MET A 1 -0.30 15.21 1.82
CA MET A 1 -0.82 13.98 2.45
C MET A 1 -1.98 13.43 1.63
N ALA A 2 -2.01 12.14 1.41
CA ALA A 2 -3.15 11.47 0.79
C ALA A 2 -3.72 10.45 1.75
N LYS A 3 -5.04 10.26 1.69
CA LYS A 3 -5.73 9.27 2.50
C LYS A 3 -6.56 8.37 1.61
N ALA A 4 -6.60 7.08 1.91
CA ALA A 4 -7.43 6.13 1.20
C ALA A 4 -8.13 5.23 2.21
N HIS A 5 -9.40 4.98 1.97
CA HIS A 5 -10.17 3.99 2.70
C HIS A 5 -10.48 2.85 1.74
N ILE A 6 -10.04 1.66 2.08
CA ILE A 6 -10.19 0.50 1.20
C ILE A 6 -11.13 -0.51 1.84
N ASP A 7 -12.25 -0.75 1.18
CA ASP A 7 -13.18 -1.80 1.55
C ASP A 7 -12.85 -3.02 0.69
N ALA A 8 -12.39 -4.08 1.34
CA ALA A 8 -11.95 -5.27 0.63
C ALA A 8 -13.12 -6.10 0.07
N GLY A 9 -14.35 -5.67 0.32
CA GLY A 9 -15.52 -6.31 -0.28
C GLY A 9 -15.99 -7.54 0.48
N ILE A 10 -15.91 -8.70 -0.16
CA ILE A 10 -16.55 -9.92 0.35
C ILE A 10 -16.05 -10.33 1.75
N CYS A 11 -14.81 -10.02 2.10
CA CYS A 11 -14.30 -10.38 3.42
C CYS A 11 -14.72 -9.40 4.53
N GLY A 12 -15.32 -8.27 4.17
CA GLY A 12 -15.80 -7.28 5.13
C GLY A 12 -14.72 -6.53 5.90
N MET A 13 -13.46 -6.72 5.53
CA MET A 13 -12.34 -6.03 6.18
C MET A 13 -12.13 -4.65 5.60
N HIS A 14 -11.59 -3.74 6.41
CA HIS A 14 -11.35 -2.36 6.01
C HIS A 14 -9.89 -1.98 6.28
N THR A 15 -9.33 -1.15 5.42
CA THR A 15 -7.98 -0.64 5.56
C THR A 15 -7.97 0.86 5.32
N ASP A 16 -7.35 1.61 6.21
CA ASP A 16 -7.15 3.04 6.08
C ASP A 16 -5.66 3.31 5.86
N VAL A 17 -5.36 4.10 4.84
CA VAL A 17 -3.99 4.44 4.47
C VAL A 17 -3.82 5.95 4.52
N GLU A 18 -2.79 6.42 5.22
CA GLU A 18 -2.34 7.79 5.15
C GLU A 18 -0.95 7.79 4.53
N ALA A 19 -0.79 8.48 3.41
CA ALA A 19 0.47 8.57 2.69
C ALA A 19 0.95 10.02 2.72
N THR A 20 2.17 10.23 3.21
CA THR A 20 2.77 11.56 3.33
C THR A 20 4.05 11.60 2.52
N ALA A 21 4.10 12.49 1.52
CA ALA A 21 5.29 12.67 0.70
C ALA A 21 6.42 13.29 1.52
N GLN A 22 7.63 12.76 1.30
CA GLN A 22 8.84 13.25 1.93
C GLN A 22 9.86 13.60 0.84
N ASP A 23 11.07 13.96 1.24
CA ASP A 23 12.13 14.30 0.29
C ASP A 23 12.54 13.08 -0.53
N ASN A 24 13.10 13.31 -1.72
CA ASN A 24 13.65 12.27 -2.60
C ASN A 24 12.63 11.22 -3.03
N TYR A 25 11.38 11.65 -3.24
CA TYR A 25 10.29 10.76 -3.69
C TYR A 25 9.95 9.65 -2.70
N MET A 26 10.38 9.76 -1.46
CA MET A 26 9.96 8.84 -0.41
C MET A 26 8.57 9.20 0.07
N VAL A 27 7.79 8.19 0.42
CA VAL A 27 6.43 8.37 0.96
C VAL A 27 6.32 7.56 2.24
N GLU A 28 5.98 8.23 3.32
CA GLU A 28 5.72 7.58 4.59
C GLU A 28 4.29 7.07 4.60
N LEU A 29 4.11 5.83 5.02
CA LEU A 29 2.81 5.17 5.06
C LEU A 29 2.40 4.87 6.50
N ASN A 30 1.20 5.29 6.85
CA ASN A 30 0.55 4.92 8.10
C ASN A 30 -0.71 4.14 7.72
N ILE A 31 -0.68 2.84 7.96
CA ILE A 31 -1.73 1.92 7.52
C ILE A 31 -2.35 1.25 8.73
N THR A 32 -3.67 1.33 8.82
CA THR A 32 -4.45 0.66 9.87
C THR A 32 -5.45 -0.25 9.18
N SER A 33 -5.48 -1.52 9.57
CA SER A 33 -6.36 -2.50 8.95
C SER A 33 -6.99 -3.40 9.98
N THR A 34 -8.24 -3.80 9.72
CA THR A 34 -8.92 -4.84 10.51
C THR A 34 -8.46 -6.23 10.10
N CYS A 35 -7.77 -6.37 8.97
CA CYS A 35 -7.21 -7.64 8.51
C CYS A 35 -5.82 -7.85 9.10
N PRO A 36 -5.58 -8.90 9.90
CA PRO A 36 -4.26 -9.14 10.49
C PRO A 36 -3.16 -9.33 9.45
N SER A 37 -3.47 -9.95 8.32
CA SER A 37 -2.50 -10.15 7.24
C SER A 37 -2.04 -8.83 6.63
N ILE A 38 -2.97 -7.92 6.41
CA ILE A 38 -2.66 -6.59 5.87
C ILE A 38 -1.88 -5.77 6.91
N GLN A 39 -2.21 -5.90 8.20
CA GLN A 39 -1.46 -5.19 9.23
C GLN A 39 -0.01 -5.68 9.29
N LYS A 40 0.23 -6.97 9.06
CA LYS A 40 1.59 -7.50 8.96
C LYS A 40 2.33 -6.94 7.75
N LEU A 41 1.68 -6.87 6.60
CA LEU A 41 2.24 -6.24 5.41
C LEU A 41 2.58 -4.78 5.70
N ALA A 42 1.69 -4.05 6.35
CA ALA A 42 1.88 -2.65 6.69
C ALA A 42 3.14 -2.43 7.55
N ASN A 43 3.42 -3.35 8.48
CA ASN A 43 4.59 -3.27 9.34
C ASN A 43 5.91 -3.41 8.57
N GLU A 44 5.86 -4.01 7.38
CA GLU A 44 7.04 -4.20 6.52
C GLU A 44 7.26 -3.03 5.56
N ILE A 45 6.29 -2.14 5.41
CA ILE A 45 6.36 -1.04 4.44
C ILE A 45 6.00 0.31 5.08
N PRO A 46 6.70 0.73 6.16
CA PRO A 46 6.40 2.02 6.79
C PRO A 46 6.76 3.20 5.89
N GLU A 47 7.67 3.00 4.95
CA GLU A 47 8.10 4.02 4.01
C GLU A 47 8.47 3.34 2.69
N VAL A 48 8.08 3.95 1.57
CA VAL A 48 8.35 3.38 0.24
C VAL A 48 8.89 4.45 -0.71
N ASP A 49 9.63 4.01 -1.73
CA ASP A 49 10.08 4.86 -2.81
C ASP A 49 8.95 4.95 -3.86
N ALA A 50 8.38 6.15 -4.01
CA ALA A 50 7.30 6.37 -4.97
C ALA A 50 7.72 6.02 -6.39
N MET A 51 8.95 6.34 -6.77
CA MET A 51 9.42 6.05 -8.13
C MET A 51 9.43 4.56 -8.44
N GLY A 52 9.72 3.73 -7.44
CA GLY A 52 9.68 2.28 -7.60
C GLY A 52 8.27 1.70 -7.66
N HIS A 53 7.26 2.47 -7.27
CA HIS A 53 5.87 2.00 -7.18
C HIS A 53 4.95 2.56 -8.25
N LEU A 54 5.41 3.53 -9.06
CA LEU A 54 4.56 4.16 -10.07
C LEU A 54 4.61 3.46 -11.43
N SER A 55 5.51 2.51 -11.62
CA SER A 55 5.66 1.83 -12.91
C SER A 55 6.33 0.47 -12.72
N PHE A 56 5.85 -0.52 -13.46
CA PHE A 56 6.51 -1.82 -13.54
C PHE A 56 7.84 -1.79 -14.32
N ARG A 57 8.12 -0.70 -15.03
CA ARG A 57 9.35 -0.57 -15.84
C ARG A 57 10.62 -0.60 -15.00
N ARG A 58 10.53 -0.26 -13.73
CA ARG A 58 11.65 -0.30 -12.79
C ARG A 58 11.74 -1.61 -12.02
N GLY A 59 10.95 -2.59 -12.41
CA GLY A 59 10.86 -3.87 -11.74
C GLY A 59 9.57 -3.99 -10.95
N MET A 60 9.46 -5.01 -10.12
CA MET A 60 8.27 -5.27 -9.34
C MET A 60 8.23 -4.31 -8.14
N PRO A 61 7.16 -3.51 -7.98
CA PRO A 61 7.00 -2.68 -6.79
C PRO A 61 7.04 -3.52 -5.51
N GLU A 62 7.70 -3.00 -4.47
CA GLU A 62 7.86 -3.74 -3.21
C GLU A 62 6.53 -4.18 -2.62
N ILE A 63 5.52 -3.32 -2.66
CA ILE A 63 4.19 -3.64 -2.12
C ILE A 63 3.59 -4.84 -2.85
N ILE A 64 3.70 -4.87 -4.17
CA ILE A 64 3.19 -5.98 -4.98
C ILE A 64 4.03 -7.24 -4.74
N ALA A 65 5.35 -7.10 -4.65
CA ALA A 65 6.25 -8.22 -4.42
C ALA A 65 6.01 -8.89 -3.08
N LYS A 66 5.69 -8.11 -2.05
CA LYS A 66 5.43 -8.64 -0.70
C LYS A 66 4.01 -9.12 -0.51
N ALA A 67 3.06 -8.68 -1.33
CA ALA A 67 1.65 -9.01 -1.17
C ALA A 67 1.39 -10.53 -1.08
N PRO A 68 1.98 -11.39 -1.92
CA PRO A 68 1.72 -12.83 -1.83
C PRO A 68 2.12 -13.46 -0.49
N GLU A 69 3.07 -12.85 0.23
CA GLU A 69 3.51 -13.37 1.53
C GLU A 69 2.48 -13.12 2.63
N TYR A 70 1.68 -12.07 2.48
CA TYR A 70 0.78 -11.61 3.53
C TYR A 70 -0.69 -11.68 3.13
N CYS A 71 -1.00 -11.50 1.84
CA CYS A 71 -2.37 -11.53 1.35
C CYS A 71 -2.67 -12.90 0.73
N ALA A 72 -3.66 -13.60 1.26
CA ALA A 72 -4.04 -14.92 0.77
C ALA A 72 -4.84 -14.86 -0.54
N HIS A 73 -5.41 -13.71 -0.87
CA HIS A 73 -6.33 -13.59 -2.00
C HIS A 73 -5.74 -12.75 -3.13
N PRO A 74 -5.61 -13.28 -4.35
CA PRO A 74 -5.09 -12.51 -5.49
C PRO A 74 -5.93 -11.27 -5.82
N ALA A 75 -7.22 -11.33 -5.54
CA ALA A 75 -8.14 -10.23 -5.84
C ALA A 75 -8.23 -9.18 -4.73
N CYS A 76 -7.43 -9.29 -3.68
CA CYS A 76 -7.43 -8.31 -2.60
C CYS A 76 -7.05 -6.93 -3.14
N PRO A 77 -7.90 -5.90 -3.00
CA PRO A 77 -7.61 -4.58 -3.56
C PRO A 77 -6.64 -3.75 -2.73
N VAL A 78 -6.25 -4.22 -1.54
CA VAL A 78 -5.47 -3.42 -0.61
C VAL A 78 -4.09 -3.06 -1.14
N PRO A 79 -3.27 -3.99 -1.68
CA PRO A 79 -1.96 -3.61 -2.22
C PRO A 79 -2.06 -2.52 -3.29
N ALA A 80 -2.98 -2.67 -4.24
CA ALA A 80 -3.19 -1.67 -5.29
C ALA A 80 -3.69 -0.34 -4.70
N GLY A 81 -4.56 -0.38 -3.70
CA GLY A 81 -5.07 0.81 -3.03
C GLY A 81 -3.97 1.57 -2.29
N ILE A 82 -3.04 0.86 -1.66
CA ILE A 82 -1.89 1.48 -1.01
C ILE A 82 -1.02 2.20 -2.05
N ILE A 83 -0.74 1.56 -3.18
CA ILE A 83 0.03 2.16 -4.26
C ILE A 83 -0.68 3.40 -4.83
N LYS A 84 -2.00 3.35 -4.94
CA LYS A 84 -2.77 4.51 -5.38
C LYS A 84 -2.62 5.68 -4.42
N ALA A 85 -2.61 5.44 -3.11
CA ALA A 85 -2.37 6.48 -2.13
C ALA A 85 -0.95 7.05 -2.27
N VAL A 86 0.05 6.21 -2.52
CA VAL A 86 1.42 6.65 -2.77
C VAL A 86 1.48 7.55 -4.00
N GLU A 87 0.82 7.15 -5.07
CA GLU A 87 0.77 7.92 -6.32
C GLU A 87 0.17 9.30 -6.09
N VAL A 88 -0.94 9.38 -5.37
CA VAL A 88 -1.61 10.67 -5.10
C VAL A 88 -0.73 11.54 -4.20
N ALA A 89 -0.10 10.98 -3.18
CA ALA A 89 0.76 11.74 -2.28
C ALA A 89 2.00 12.29 -2.99
N ALA A 90 2.55 11.54 -3.91
CA ALA A 90 3.76 11.95 -4.64
C ALA A 90 3.46 13.01 -5.71
N GLY A 91 2.22 13.17 -6.08
CA GLY A 91 1.82 14.10 -7.15
C GLY A 91 2.01 13.50 -8.50
#